data_7f938c565152125f957daf61c67e0e64
#
_entry.id   7f938c565152125f957daf61c67e0e64
#
_cell.length_a   1.000
_cell.length_b   1.000
_cell.length_c   1.000
_cell.angle_alpha   90.00
_cell.angle_beta   90.00
_cell.angle_gamma   90.00
#
_symmetry.space_group_name_H-M   'P 1'
#
loop_
_entity.id
_entity.type
_entity.pdbx_description
1 polymer ?
#
loop_
_entity_poly.entity_id
_entity_poly.type
_entity_poly.pdbx_seq_one_letter_code
_entity_poly.pdbx_strand_id
1 'polypeptide(L)'
;MMTPAPIVVEVPGTRSDAINAMVRNKLTGLPVVRSSDGMLMGVVSRRDIFRNIGEDQLSLIMKKGCITIAPDATVQEAARIFSGKRIHRLPVVEGGRLVGIVTPTDVLKLVKDMKTTMTAEDVISTTCVTAYEGEPLTYTIPAMRVSDVSAVPVLDAHGNLVGILTDRDLFSDQMKDSEAIKELGIEDVGNLAGYRNVLPLFYSATEKYQSDDRLVKDFMVKDPMTVFSKTNLAEVAKLMVNNDFGQMPVHGTKDELIGMIYDVDVIRVLAGNPDE
;
A
#
# COMPACT_ATOMS: atom_id res chain seq x y z
N MET A 1 15.66 -6.84 -12.61
CA MET A 1 14.34 -6.58 -12.02
C MET A 1 14.35 -5.44 -10.99
N MET A 2 15.33 -5.35 -10.09
CA MET A 2 15.39 -4.27 -9.09
C MET A 2 15.48 -2.87 -9.71
N THR A 3 14.96 -1.87 -9.02
CA THR A 3 15.26 -0.46 -9.28
C THR A 3 16.61 -0.14 -8.64
N PRO A 4 17.66 0.16 -9.43
CA PRO A 4 18.97 0.53 -8.90
C PRO A 4 18.95 1.94 -8.32
N ALA A 5 19.86 2.25 -7.38
CA ALA A 5 19.96 3.55 -6.74
C ALA A 5 18.59 4.14 -6.33
N PRO A 6 17.83 3.46 -5.46
CA PRO A 6 16.51 3.92 -5.08
C PRO A 6 16.59 5.25 -4.32
N ILE A 7 15.47 5.98 -4.34
CA ILE A 7 15.31 7.16 -3.45
C ILE A 7 15.39 6.67 -2.00
N VAL A 8 16.22 7.33 -1.23
CA VAL A 8 16.47 7.02 0.19
C VAL A 8 16.26 8.26 1.06
N VAL A 9 16.15 8.03 2.36
CA VAL A 9 16.34 9.06 3.39
C VAL A 9 17.48 8.64 4.30
N GLU A 10 18.14 9.62 4.88
CA GLU A 10 19.36 9.38 5.65
C GLU A 10 19.12 9.53 7.16
N VAL A 11 19.96 8.85 7.94
CA VAL A 11 20.05 9.08 9.37
C VAL A 11 21.49 9.52 9.73
N PRO A 12 21.64 10.57 10.59
CA PRO A 12 20.58 11.29 11.28
C PRO A 12 19.71 12.12 10.32
N GLY A 13 18.41 12.17 10.56
CA GLY A 13 17.41 12.88 9.75
C GLY A 13 16.07 12.93 10.47
N THR A 14 15.13 13.64 9.88
CA THR A 14 13.84 13.96 10.47
C THR A 14 12.65 13.26 9.80
N ARG A 15 11.50 13.26 10.47
CA ARG A 15 10.22 12.87 9.90
C ARG A 15 9.89 13.68 8.65
N SER A 16 10.12 14.99 8.68
CA SER A 16 9.86 15.90 7.57
C SER A 16 10.70 15.55 6.33
N ASP A 17 11.96 15.15 6.50
CA ASP A 17 12.79 14.68 5.38
C ASP A 17 12.16 13.48 4.69
N ALA A 18 11.65 12.51 5.47
CA ALA A 18 11.00 11.33 4.92
C ALA A 18 9.68 11.68 4.21
N ILE A 19 8.84 12.53 4.81
CA ILE A 19 7.59 12.99 4.20
C ILE A 19 7.87 13.70 2.87
N ASN A 20 8.77 14.69 2.87
CA ASN A 20 9.11 15.45 1.68
C ASN A 20 9.68 14.56 0.55
N ALA A 21 10.55 13.60 0.90
CA ALA A 21 11.07 12.65 -0.09
C ALA A 21 9.96 11.75 -0.67
N MET A 22 9.02 11.27 0.16
CA MET A 22 7.87 10.49 -0.30
C MET A 22 6.95 11.30 -1.21
N VAL A 23 6.64 12.55 -0.84
CA VAL A 23 5.78 13.45 -1.62
C VAL A 23 6.38 13.75 -2.98
N ARG A 24 7.62 14.26 -3.03
CA ARG A 24 8.31 14.65 -4.27
C ARG A 24 8.40 13.50 -5.27
N ASN A 25 8.58 12.28 -4.77
CA ASN A 25 8.79 11.09 -5.61
C ASN A 25 7.54 10.20 -5.72
N LYS A 26 6.40 10.60 -5.16
CA LYS A 26 5.13 9.84 -5.17
C LYS A 26 5.27 8.44 -4.57
N LEU A 27 6.10 8.30 -3.53
CA LEU A 27 6.39 7.05 -2.86
C LEU A 27 5.62 6.94 -1.54
N THR A 28 5.34 5.71 -1.13
CA THR A 28 4.64 5.40 0.13
C THR A 28 5.56 4.88 1.21
N GLY A 29 6.86 4.83 0.94
CA GLY A 29 7.91 4.46 1.88
C GLY A 29 9.26 4.35 1.20
N LEU A 30 10.30 4.42 2.01
CA LEU A 30 11.68 4.60 1.59
C LEU A 30 12.62 3.72 2.39
N PRO A 31 13.72 3.23 1.81
CA PRO A 31 14.86 2.75 2.59
C PRO A 31 15.49 3.90 3.38
N VAL A 32 15.97 3.59 4.56
CA VAL A 32 16.72 4.51 5.43
C VAL A 32 18.16 4.05 5.48
N VAL A 33 19.09 4.92 5.11
CA VAL A 33 20.51 4.62 5.10
C VAL A 33 21.28 5.51 6.05
N ARG A 34 22.47 5.06 6.46
CA ARG A 34 23.39 5.89 7.24
C ARG A 34 24.11 6.85 6.29
N SER A 35 24.10 8.14 6.59
CA SER A 35 24.69 9.18 5.74
C SER A 35 26.20 9.02 5.53
N SER A 36 26.92 8.47 6.52
CA SER A 36 28.38 8.35 6.47
C SER A 36 28.91 7.27 5.51
N ASP A 37 28.14 6.18 5.28
CA ASP A 37 28.64 5.00 4.55
C ASP A 37 27.62 4.31 3.64
N GLY A 38 26.36 4.78 3.63
CA GLY A 38 25.28 4.21 2.82
C GLY A 38 24.77 2.84 3.30
N MET A 39 25.12 2.44 4.52
CA MET A 39 24.62 1.19 5.11
C MET A 39 23.12 1.26 5.34
N LEU A 40 22.40 0.21 4.99
CA LEU A 40 20.96 0.12 5.25
C LEU A 40 20.69 0.05 6.76
N MET A 41 19.94 1.00 7.27
CA MET A 41 19.54 1.09 8.68
C MET A 41 18.13 0.56 8.93
N GLY A 42 17.27 0.62 7.92
CA GLY A 42 15.88 0.17 8.00
C GLY A 42 15.05 0.66 6.84
N VAL A 43 13.74 0.64 7.02
CA VAL A 43 12.76 1.20 6.09
C VAL A 43 11.79 2.08 6.86
N VAL A 44 11.28 3.12 6.21
CA VAL A 44 10.21 3.95 6.75
C VAL A 44 9.06 3.98 5.75
N SER A 45 7.85 3.77 6.23
CA SER A 45 6.63 3.90 5.46
C SER A 45 5.76 5.05 5.99
N ARG A 46 4.79 5.48 5.17
CA ARG A 46 3.77 6.44 5.64
C ARG A 46 3.11 5.99 6.95
N ARG A 47 2.83 4.67 7.11
CA ARG A 47 2.24 4.13 8.35
C ARG A 47 3.14 4.31 9.56
N ASP A 48 4.43 4.09 9.40
CA ASP A 48 5.39 4.25 10.51
C ASP A 48 5.44 5.70 10.97
N ILE A 49 5.44 6.65 10.03
CA ILE A 49 5.40 8.09 10.30
C ILE A 49 4.15 8.44 11.11
N PHE A 50 2.99 7.97 10.68
CA PHE A 50 1.72 8.38 11.29
C PHE A 50 1.39 7.67 12.60
N ARG A 51 1.95 6.49 12.81
CA ARG A 51 1.90 5.84 14.14
C ARG A 51 2.72 6.57 15.18
N ASN A 52 3.70 7.37 14.74
CA ASN A 52 4.66 8.08 15.61
C ASN A 52 4.67 9.56 15.31
N ILE A 53 3.48 10.18 15.22
CA ILE A 53 3.35 11.55 14.74
C ILE A 53 4.01 12.60 15.66
N GLY A 54 4.10 12.32 16.96
CA GLY A 54 4.80 13.16 17.94
C GLY A 54 6.31 13.01 17.91
N GLU A 55 6.85 12.05 17.15
CA GLU A 55 8.30 11.81 17.05
C GLU A 55 8.85 12.46 15.78
N ASP A 56 9.95 13.17 15.89
CA ASP A 56 10.61 13.81 14.75
C ASP A 56 11.88 13.08 14.30
N GLN A 57 12.53 12.32 15.19
CA GLN A 57 13.74 11.61 14.84
C GLN A 57 13.44 10.37 13.96
N LEU A 58 13.88 10.41 12.70
CA LEU A 58 13.66 9.32 11.75
C LEU A 58 14.16 7.96 12.25
N SER A 59 15.26 7.93 12.99
CA SER A 59 15.83 6.71 13.58
C SER A 59 14.95 6.00 14.62
N LEU A 60 13.98 6.73 15.20
CA LEU A 60 12.98 6.21 16.14
C LEU A 60 11.68 5.82 15.44
N ILE A 61 11.39 6.45 14.30
CA ILE A 61 10.20 6.16 13.48
C ILE A 61 10.40 4.94 12.58
N MET A 62 11.60 4.79 11.99
CA MET A 62 11.89 3.73 11.02
C MET A 62 11.78 2.33 11.62
N LYS A 63 11.39 1.37 10.81
CA LYS A 63 11.44 -0.05 11.15
C LYS A 63 12.85 -0.58 10.93
N LYS A 64 13.55 -0.90 12.02
CA LYS A 64 14.89 -1.53 12.02
C LYS A 64 14.77 -3.02 11.71
N GLY A 65 15.88 -3.63 11.22
CA GLY A 65 15.91 -5.07 10.94
C GLY A 65 14.91 -5.50 9.86
N CYS A 66 14.73 -4.66 8.84
CA CYS A 66 13.87 -4.99 7.71
C CYS A 66 14.44 -6.20 6.93
N ILE A 67 13.55 -6.95 6.30
CA ILE A 67 13.93 -8.06 5.42
C ILE A 67 14.63 -7.49 4.19
N THR A 68 15.71 -8.10 3.78
CA THR A 68 16.52 -7.73 2.62
C THR A 68 16.75 -8.92 1.72
N ILE A 69 17.20 -8.67 0.49
CA ILE A 69 17.56 -9.71 -0.47
C ILE A 69 18.89 -9.36 -1.13
N ALA A 70 19.64 -10.37 -1.55
CA ALA A 70 20.90 -10.19 -2.25
C ALA A 70 20.68 -9.81 -3.74
N PRO A 71 21.65 -9.14 -4.41
CA PRO A 71 21.49 -8.73 -5.81
C PRO A 71 21.32 -9.89 -6.79
N ASP A 72 21.89 -11.05 -6.47
CA ASP A 72 21.87 -12.29 -7.24
C ASP A 72 20.69 -13.21 -6.90
N ALA A 73 19.84 -12.82 -5.95
CA ALA A 73 18.69 -13.58 -5.55
C ALA A 73 17.66 -13.73 -6.70
N THR A 74 16.96 -14.83 -6.69
CA THR A 74 15.99 -15.17 -7.74
C THR A 74 14.67 -14.41 -7.58
N VAL A 75 13.91 -14.31 -8.69
CA VAL A 75 12.55 -13.77 -8.67
C VAL A 75 11.64 -14.60 -7.76
N GLN A 76 11.83 -15.92 -7.77
CA GLN A 76 11.08 -16.86 -6.92
C GLN A 76 11.29 -16.58 -5.44
N GLU A 77 12.52 -16.29 -5.05
CA GLU A 77 12.84 -15.93 -3.66
C GLU A 77 12.18 -14.60 -3.26
N ALA A 78 12.25 -13.58 -4.12
CA ALA A 78 11.55 -12.32 -3.89
C ALA A 78 10.04 -12.53 -3.76
N ALA A 79 9.44 -13.33 -4.64
CA ALA A 79 8.02 -13.65 -4.61
C ALA A 79 7.60 -14.37 -3.31
N ARG A 80 8.41 -15.35 -2.85
CA ARG A 80 8.19 -16.03 -1.56
C ARG A 80 8.23 -15.07 -0.38
N ILE A 81 9.20 -14.16 -0.38
CA ILE A 81 9.33 -13.15 0.69
C ILE A 81 8.12 -12.22 0.69
N PHE A 82 7.74 -11.66 -0.46
CA PHE A 82 6.59 -10.77 -0.57
C PHE A 82 5.29 -11.43 -0.11
N SER A 83 4.97 -12.59 -0.66
CA SER A 83 3.72 -13.30 -0.36
C SER A 83 3.69 -13.83 1.08
N GLY A 84 4.79 -14.41 1.56
CA GLY A 84 4.87 -15.00 2.89
C GLY A 84 4.94 -13.97 4.03
N LYS A 85 5.54 -12.80 3.79
CA LYS A 85 5.69 -11.73 4.80
C LYS A 85 4.73 -10.57 4.60
N ARG A 86 3.97 -10.56 3.49
CA ARG A 86 3.03 -9.50 3.10
C ARG A 86 3.65 -8.10 3.18
N ILE A 87 4.89 -7.98 2.72
CA ILE A 87 5.62 -6.71 2.64
C ILE A 87 5.53 -6.15 1.22
N HIS A 88 5.67 -4.83 1.07
CA HIS A 88 5.58 -4.15 -0.22
C HIS A 88 6.90 -3.51 -0.67
N ARG A 89 7.98 -3.73 0.08
CA ARG A 89 9.32 -3.21 -0.23
C ARG A 89 10.36 -4.19 0.24
N LEU A 90 11.27 -4.51 -0.65
CA LEU A 90 12.36 -5.44 -0.39
C LEU A 90 13.68 -4.77 -0.80
N PRO A 91 14.42 -4.16 0.14
CA PRO A 91 15.71 -3.58 -0.13
C PRO A 91 16.67 -4.66 -0.61
N VAL A 92 17.44 -4.34 -1.68
CA VAL A 92 18.51 -5.19 -2.21
C VAL A 92 19.81 -4.69 -1.61
N VAL A 93 20.57 -5.60 -0.96
CA VAL A 93 21.74 -5.23 -0.16
C VAL A 93 22.94 -6.08 -0.53
N GLU A 94 24.08 -5.42 -0.70
CA GLU A 94 25.38 -6.05 -0.90
C GLU A 94 26.38 -5.52 0.14
N GLY A 95 26.99 -6.42 0.90
CA GLY A 95 27.91 -6.02 1.97
C GLY A 95 27.32 -5.07 3.01
N GLY A 96 26.02 -5.13 3.26
CA GLY A 96 25.28 -4.24 4.16
C GLY A 96 24.86 -2.90 3.54
N ARG A 97 25.34 -2.56 2.33
CA ARG A 97 24.98 -1.34 1.60
C ARG A 97 23.75 -1.55 0.73
N LEU A 98 22.90 -0.55 0.67
CA LEU A 98 21.74 -0.56 -0.22
C LEU A 98 22.21 -0.36 -1.68
N VAL A 99 21.89 -1.32 -2.56
CA VAL A 99 22.20 -1.26 -3.99
C VAL A 99 20.96 -1.18 -4.88
N GLY A 100 19.79 -1.49 -4.33
CA GLY A 100 18.55 -1.45 -5.07
C GLY A 100 17.32 -1.65 -4.19
N ILE A 101 16.15 -1.64 -4.81
CA ILE A 101 14.87 -2.00 -4.20
C ILE A 101 14.03 -2.81 -5.18
N VAL A 102 13.28 -3.76 -4.66
CA VAL A 102 12.24 -4.52 -5.40
C VAL A 102 10.91 -4.30 -4.72
N THR A 103 9.87 -4.19 -5.52
CA THR A 103 8.47 -4.05 -5.08
C THR A 103 7.59 -5.13 -5.72
N PRO A 104 6.38 -5.40 -5.18
CA PRO A 104 5.44 -6.30 -5.84
C PRO A 104 5.13 -5.90 -7.29
N THR A 105 5.04 -4.60 -7.59
CA THR A 105 4.82 -4.12 -8.97
C THR A 105 5.91 -4.57 -9.95
N ASP A 106 7.17 -4.67 -9.51
CA ASP A 106 8.26 -5.15 -10.37
C ASP A 106 8.09 -6.65 -10.69
N VAL A 107 7.57 -7.42 -9.73
CA VAL A 107 7.26 -8.85 -9.91
C VAL A 107 6.00 -9.04 -10.76
N LEU A 108 4.95 -8.23 -10.55
CA LEU A 108 3.73 -8.26 -11.38
C LEU A 108 4.00 -8.04 -12.86
N LYS A 109 4.99 -7.18 -13.20
CA LYS A 109 5.41 -6.98 -14.60
C LYS A 109 5.91 -8.26 -15.28
N LEU A 110 6.37 -9.24 -14.51
CA LEU A 110 6.74 -10.55 -15.03
C LEU A 110 5.53 -11.49 -15.11
N VAL A 111 4.65 -11.45 -14.09
CA VAL A 111 3.45 -12.30 -14.04
C VAL A 111 2.49 -11.99 -15.18
N LYS A 112 2.30 -10.72 -15.54
CA LYS A 112 1.36 -10.29 -16.59
C LYS A 112 1.60 -10.94 -17.97
N ASP A 113 2.84 -11.36 -18.23
CA ASP A 113 3.26 -11.98 -19.51
C ASP A 113 3.46 -13.50 -19.39
N MET A 114 3.15 -14.08 -18.22
CA MET A 114 3.29 -15.52 -17.98
C MET A 114 2.12 -16.33 -18.54
N LYS A 115 2.42 -17.55 -18.93
CA LYS A 115 1.38 -18.59 -19.15
C LYS A 115 1.13 -19.30 -17.82
N THR A 116 -0.04 -19.09 -17.25
CA THR A 116 -0.47 -19.76 -16.01
C THR A 116 -1.90 -20.25 -16.15
N THR A 117 -2.24 -21.32 -15.49
CA THR A 117 -3.61 -21.82 -15.37
C THR A 117 -4.29 -21.35 -14.08
N MET A 118 -3.52 -20.74 -13.17
CA MET A 118 -4.05 -20.22 -11.90
C MET A 118 -4.97 -19.02 -12.15
N THR A 119 -6.03 -18.96 -11.39
CA THR A 119 -7.06 -17.91 -11.43
C THR A 119 -7.10 -17.12 -10.13
N ALA A 120 -7.88 -16.05 -10.11
CA ALA A 120 -8.03 -15.22 -8.91
C ALA A 120 -8.48 -16.03 -7.70
N GLU A 121 -9.40 -16.99 -7.86
CA GLU A 121 -9.91 -17.82 -6.76
C GLU A 121 -8.87 -18.73 -6.10
N ASP A 122 -7.80 -19.08 -6.83
CA ASP A 122 -6.73 -19.93 -6.28
C ASP A 122 -5.86 -19.19 -5.24
N VAL A 123 -5.89 -17.87 -5.24
CA VAL A 123 -5.01 -17.04 -4.38
C VAL A 123 -5.74 -15.98 -3.57
N ILE A 124 -7.03 -15.76 -3.81
CA ILE A 124 -7.82 -14.73 -3.15
C ILE A 124 -7.80 -14.89 -1.63
N SER A 125 -7.72 -13.76 -0.92
CA SER A 125 -8.05 -13.70 0.50
C SER A 125 -9.56 -13.61 0.66
N THR A 126 -10.17 -14.63 1.25
CA THR A 126 -11.62 -14.62 1.54
C THR A 126 -11.96 -13.77 2.76
N THR A 127 -10.97 -13.46 3.60
CA THR A 127 -11.15 -12.59 4.74
C THR A 127 -10.86 -11.16 4.32
N CYS A 128 -11.90 -10.37 4.14
CA CYS A 128 -11.77 -8.92 3.89
C CYS A 128 -12.71 -8.13 4.79
N VAL A 129 -12.27 -6.94 5.16
CA VAL A 129 -13.10 -5.96 5.87
C VAL A 129 -13.94 -5.24 4.82
N THR A 130 -15.23 -5.14 5.06
CA THR A 130 -16.17 -4.39 4.22
C THR A 130 -16.75 -3.21 4.99
N ALA A 131 -17.24 -2.20 4.27
CA ALA A 131 -17.99 -1.10 4.85
C ALA A 131 -19.43 -1.11 4.30
N TYR A 132 -20.37 -0.57 5.08
CA TYR A 132 -21.70 -0.29 4.58
C TYR A 132 -21.78 1.13 4.00
N GLU A 133 -22.42 1.31 2.85
CA GLU A 133 -22.47 2.63 2.18
C GLU A 133 -23.07 3.74 3.06
N GLY A 134 -24.02 3.40 3.91
CA GLY A 134 -24.73 4.31 4.82
C GLY A 134 -24.07 4.44 6.21
N GLU A 135 -22.90 3.83 6.46
CA GLU A 135 -22.27 3.99 7.77
C GLU A 135 -21.45 5.29 7.85
N PRO A 136 -21.32 5.86 9.06
CA PRO A 136 -20.49 7.04 9.28
C PRO A 136 -19.00 6.75 9.09
N LEU A 137 -18.26 7.69 8.51
CA LEU A 137 -16.79 7.62 8.41
C LEU A 137 -16.10 7.50 9.78
N THR A 138 -16.72 8.07 10.82
CA THR A 138 -16.25 7.98 12.21
C THR A 138 -16.15 6.54 12.73
N TYR A 139 -16.88 5.59 12.12
CA TYR A 139 -16.76 4.16 12.39
C TYR A 139 -15.79 3.47 11.42
N THR A 140 -15.95 3.72 10.11
CA THR A 140 -15.18 3.01 9.06
C THR A 140 -13.69 3.27 9.15
N ILE A 141 -13.29 4.52 9.45
CA ILE A 141 -11.87 4.89 9.56
C ILE A 141 -11.14 4.15 10.69
N PRO A 142 -11.65 4.14 11.94
CA PRO A 142 -11.08 3.29 12.99
C PRO A 142 -11.06 1.81 12.65
N ALA A 143 -12.11 1.28 11.98
CA ALA A 143 -12.17 -0.11 11.57
C ALA A 143 -11.07 -0.46 10.56
N MET A 144 -10.85 0.38 9.55
CA MET A 144 -9.72 0.24 8.60
C MET A 144 -8.37 0.27 9.31
N ARG A 145 -8.22 1.17 10.28
CA ARG A 145 -6.97 1.31 11.06
C ARG A 145 -6.68 0.06 11.90
N VAL A 146 -7.67 -0.44 12.64
CA VAL A 146 -7.52 -1.62 13.51
C VAL A 146 -7.23 -2.87 12.68
N SER A 147 -7.87 -2.99 11.53
CA SER A 147 -7.70 -4.11 10.60
C SER A 147 -6.46 -3.97 9.70
N ASP A 148 -5.74 -2.87 9.79
CA ASP A 148 -4.52 -2.57 9.01
C ASP A 148 -4.72 -2.64 7.49
N VAL A 149 -5.92 -2.25 7.01
CA VAL A 149 -6.28 -2.23 5.59
C VAL A 149 -6.30 -0.80 5.03
N SER A 150 -5.89 -0.64 3.78
CA SER A 150 -5.87 0.65 3.06
C SER A 150 -7.05 0.85 2.12
N ALA A 151 -7.87 -0.18 1.93
CA ALA A 151 -9.10 -0.10 1.17
C ALA A 151 -10.12 -1.10 1.73
N VAL A 152 -11.39 -0.75 1.59
CA VAL A 152 -12.52 -1.61 1.95
C VAL A 152 -13.55 -1.60 0.82
N PRO A 153 -14.01 -2.78 0.36
CA PRO A 153 -15.20 -2.86 -0.48
C PRO A 153 -16.41 -2.31 0.26
N VAL A 154 -17.26 -1.58 -0.45
CA VAL A 154 -18.47 -0.97 0.13
C VAL A 154 -19.69 -1.71 -0.39
N LEU A 155 -20.53 -2.14 0.53
CA LEU A 155 -21.76 -2.89 0.25
C LEU A 155 -22.99 -2.03 0.49
N ASP A 156 -24.06 -2.28 -0.30
CA ASP A 156 -25.39 -1.74 -0.04
C ASP A 156 -26.14 -2.55 1.05
N ALA A 157 -27.39 -2.16 1.32
CA ALA A 157 -28.24 -2.85 2.31
C ALA A 157 -28.65 -4.28 1.88
N HIS A 158 -28.41 -4.66 0.63
CA HIS A 158 -28.68 -6.00 0.10
C HIS A 158 -27.42 -6.87 0.00
N GLY A 159 -26.24 -6.32 0.38
CA GLY A 159 -24.95 -6.99 0.28
C GLY A 159 -24.29 -6.93 -1.09
N ASN A 160 -24.81 -6.11 -2.01
CA ASN A 160 -24.19 -5.91 -3.31
C ASN A 160 -22.99 -4.97 -3.19
N LEU A 161 -21.92 -5.23 -3.95
CA LEU A 161 -20.79 -4.33 -4.07
C LEU A 161 -21.20 -3.06 -4.84
N VAL A 162 -21.14 -1.91 -4.20
CA VAL A 162 -21.52 -0.61 -4.78
C VAL A 162 -20.35 0.37 -4.86
N GLY A 163 -19.24 0.06 -4.22
CA GLY A 163 -18.09 0.95 -4.22
C GLY A 163 -16.85 0.35 -3.59
N ILE A 164 -15.79 1.12 -3.60
CA ILE A 164 -14.58 0.89 -2.81
C ILE A 164 -14.18 2.21 -2.13
N LEU A 165 -13.86 2.15 -0.86
CA LEU A 165 -13.31 3.27 -0.13
C LEU A 165 -11.85 3.00 0.17
N THR A 166 -10.98 3.94 -0.21
CA THR A 166 -9.54 3.83 0.02
C THR A 166 -9.02 4.99 0.86
N ASP A 167 -7.85 4.82 1.44
CA ASP A 167 -7.15 5.90 2.14
C ASP A 167 -6.85 7.10 1.22
N ARG A 168 -6.81 6.90 -0.10
CA ARG A 168 -6.64 7.98 -1.09
C ARG A 168 -7.88 8.86 -1.24
N ASP A 169 -9.07 8.27 -1.18
CA ASP A 169 -10.32 8.98 -1.42
C ASP A 169 -10.67 9.91 -0.26
N LEU A 170 -10.46 9.43 0.94
CA LEU A 170 -10.67 10.20 2.16
C LEU A 170 -9.68 11.37 2.31
N PHE A 171 -8.49 11.24 1.72
CA PHE A 171 -7.48 12.27 1.74
C PHE A 171 -7.83 13.52 0.92
N SER A 172 -8.52 13.37 -0.20
CA SER A 172 -8.79 14.49 -1.12
C SER A 172 -9.60 15.63 -0.50
N ASP A 173 -10.39 15.36 0.54
CA ASP A 173 -11.17 16.37 1.26
C ASP A 173 -10.37 17.09 2.36
N GLN A 174 -9.38 16.41 2.96
CA GLN A 174 -8.56 16.96 4.04
C GLN A 174 -7.49 17.95 3.58
N MET A 175 -7.06 17.85 2.32
CA MET A 175 -6.07 18.75 1.73
C MET A 175 -6.52 20.20 1.58
N LYS A 176 -7.76 20.51 1.95
CA LYS A 176 -8.23 21.90 2.05
C LYS A 176 -7.76 22.60 3.34
N ASP A 177 -7.18 21.84 4.27
CA ASP A 177 -6.70 22.36 5.55
C ASP A 177 -5.20 22.67 5.52
N SER A 178 -4.88 23.93 5.30
CA SER A 178 -3.49 24.42 5.22
C SER A 178 -2.71 24.34 6.55
N GLU A 179 -3.40 24.24 7.70
CA GLU A 179 -2.74 24.14 9.00
C GLU A 179 -2.22 22.72 9.24
N ALA A 180 -3.01 21.70 8.96
CA ALA A 180 -2.57 20.31 9.09
C ALA A 180 -1.36 19.99 8.19
N ILE A 181 -1.30 20.58 7.00
CA ILE A 181 -0.16 20.43 6.07
C ILE A 181 1.12 21.04 6.67
N LYS A 182 1.00 22.22 7.27
CA LYS A 182 2.14 22.90 7.90
C LYS A 182 2.66 22.16 9.14
N GLU A 183 1.76 21.63 9.97
CA GLU A 183 2.14 20.83 11.14
C GLU A 183 2.89 19.55 10.78
N LEU A 184 2.65 19.01 9.59
CA LEU A 184 3.36 17.85 9.04
C LEU A 184 4.73 18.21 8.44
N GLY A 185 5.09 19.51 8.39
CA GLY A 185 6.36 19.97 7.81
C GLY A 185 6.43 19.78 6.29
N ILE A 186 5.29 19.83 5.59
CA ILE A 186 5.22 19.67 4.14
C ILE A 186 5.47 21.02 3.46
N GLU A 187 6.56 21.13 2.71
CA GLU A 187 7.00 22.40 2.12
C GLU A 187 6.36 22.72 0.77
N ASP A 188 6.03 21.71 -0.03
CA ASP A 188 5.52 21.88 -1.41
C ASP A 188 4.02 21.64 -1.52
N VAL A 189 3.23 22.65 -1.22
CA VAL A 189 1.76 22.62 -1.30
C VAL A 189 1.25 22.59 -2.76
N GLY A 190 2.10 22.89 -3.74
CA GLY A 190 1.71 22.96 -5.16
C GLY A 190 1.51 21.61 -5.84
N ASN A 191 2.06 20.52 -5.29
CA ASN A 191 1.99 19.19 -5.90
C ASN A 191 1.00 18.25 -5.20
N LEU A 192 -0.27 18.62 -5.21
CA LEU A 192 -1.37 17.89 -4.56
C LEU A 192 -1.45 16.40 -4.95
N ALA A 193 -1.05 16.03 -6.17
CA ALA A 193 -1.06 14.63 -6.63
C ALA A 193 -0.03 13.75 -5.87
N GLY A 194 1.09 14.34 -5.42
CA GLY A 194 2.08 13.66 -4.60
C GLY A 194 1.57 13.33 -3.20
N TYR A 195 0.78 14.22 -2.63
CA TYR A 195 0.22 14.06 -1.27
C TYR A 195 -0.78 12.92 -1.17
N ARG A 196 -1.58 12.67 -2.21
CA ARG A 196 -2.55 11.56 -2.25
C ARG A 196 -1.94 10.19 -1.94
N ASN A 197 -0.65 10.01 -2.24
CA ASN A 197 0.03 8.73 -2.02
C ASN A 197 0.71 8.64 -0.64
N VAL A 198 0.80 9.73 0.11
CA VAL A 198 1.65 9.80 1.30
C VAL A 198 0.86 9.92 2.60
N LEU A 199 -0.19 10.73 2.62
CA LEU A 199 -0.94 10.97 3.85
C LEU A 199 -1.98 9.87 4.06
N PRO A 200 -1.87 9.03 5.09
CA PRO A 200 -2.96 8.15 5.46
C PRO A 200 -3.98 8.91 6.31
N LEU A 201 -5.19 8.47 6.20
CA LEU A 201 -6.36 8.81 6.97
C LEU A 201 -6.20 8.92 8.47
N PHE A 202 -5.19 8.27 9.01
CA PHE A 202 -5.09 8.03 10.45
C PHE A 202 -4.76 9.27 11.27
N TYR A 203 -4.30 10.33 10.63
CA TYR A 203 -3.88 11.54 11.33
C TYR A 203 -5.02 12.49 11.68
N SER A 204 -5.85 12.84 10.72
CA SER A 204 -6.94 13.80 10.96
C SER A 204 -8.27 13.14 11.37
N ALA A 205 -8.33 11.82 11.30
CA ALA A 205 -9.57 11.09 11.56
C ALA A 205 -9.98 11.07 13.04
N THR A 206 -9.03 11.18 13.95
CA THR A 206 -9.34 11.05 15.38
C THR A 206 -9.97 12.29 15.99
N GLU A 207 -9.67 13.48 15.50
CA GLU A 207 -10.18 14.73 16.09
C GLU A 207 -11.22 15.43 15.21
N LYS A 208 -11.03 15.47 13.90
CA LYS A 208 -11.86 16.24 12.98
C LYS A 208 -13.15 15.52 12.58
N TYR A 209 -13.17 14.19 12.58
CA TYR A 209 -14.35 13.39 12.23
C TYR A 209 -15.21 12.96 13.42
N GLN A 210 -14.84 13.27 14.66
CA GLN A 210 -15.64 12.91 15.84
C GLN A 210 -17.04 13.52 15.89
N SER A 211 -17.31 14.54 15.06
CA SER A 211 -18.60 15.22 14.97
C SER A 211 -19.15 15.28 13.54
N ASP A 212 -18.71 14.40 12.65
CA ASP A 212 -19.04 14.49 11.23
C ASP A 212 -20.10 13.46 10.85
N ASP A 213 -21.21 13.91 10.31
CA ASP A 213 -22.33 13.07 9.81
C ASP A 213 -22.04 12.49 8.40
N ARG A 214 -20.84 12.63 7.87
CA ARG A 214 -20.45 12.14 6.55
C ARG A 214 -20.48 10.63 6.47
N LEU A 215 -21.05 10.13 5.38
CA LEU A 215 -21.24 8.70 5.15
C LEU A 215 -20.19 8.16 4.15
N VAL A 216 -19.95 6.86 4.22
CA VAL A 216 -19.05 6.15 3.31
C VAL A 216 -19.39 6.41 1.84
N LYS A 217 -20.67 6.40 1.46
CA LYS A 217 -21.16 6.66 0.09
C LYS A 217 -20.76 8.01 -0.50
N ASP A 218 -20.44 9.00 0.36
CA ASP A 218 -20.06 10.34 -0.06
C ASP A 218 -18.59 10.42 -0.51
N PHE A 219 -17.79 9.40 -0.16
CA PHE A 219 -16.35 9.35 -0.40
C PHE A 219 -15.89 8.14 -1.23
N MET A 220 -16.66 7.07 -1.27
CA MET A 220 -16.32 5.88 -2.04
C MET A 220 -16.21 6.16 -3.54
N VAL A 221 -15.30 5.45 -4.20
CA VAL A 221 -15.34 5.32 -5.67
C VAL A 221 -16.48 4.37 -6.02
N LYS A 222 -17.48 4.86 -6.76
CA LYS A 222 -18.58 4.05 -7.26
C LYS A 222 -18.12 3.18 -8.43
N ASP A 223 -18.82 2.07 -8.64
CA ASP A 223 -18.56 1.13 -9.74
C ASP A 223 -17.06 0.76 -9.82
N PRO A 224 -16.47 0.19 -8.75
CA PRO A 224 -15.06 -0.11 -8.71
C PRO A 224 -14.68 -1.16 -9.75
N MET A 225 -13.45 -1.05 -10.29
CA MET A 225 -12.93 -2.11 -11.13
C MET A 225 -12.77 -3.39 -10.31
N THR A 226 -13.40 -4.45 -10.75
CA THR A 226 -13.39 -5.78 -10.11
C THR A 226 -12.76 -6.82 -11.02
N VAL A 227 -12.44 -7.97 -10.48
CA VAL A 227 -12.06 -9.15 -11.26
C VAL A 227 -13.01 -10.30 -10.96
N PHE A 228 -13.33 -11.10 -11.98
CA PHE A 228 -14.09 -12.32 -11.82
C PHE A 228 -13.22 -13.42 -11.20
N SER A 229 -13.78 -14.25 -10.34
CA SER A 229 -13.05 -15.31 -9.62
C SER A 229 -12.24 -16.24 -10.53
N LYS A 230 -12.74 -16.51 -11.75
CA LYS A 230 -12.07 -17.35 -12.75
C LYS A 230 -11.12 -16.58 -13.66
N THR A 231 -10.90 -15.27 -13.43
CA THR A 231 -9.93 -14.50 -14.21
C THR A 231 -8.52 -15.03 -13.98
N ASN A 232 -7.79 -15.26 -15.07
CA ASN A 232 -6.41 -15.75 -15.02
C ASN A 232 -5.48 -14.75 -14.32
N LEU A 233 -4.54 -15.24 -13.50
CA LEU A 233 -3.66 -14.38 -12.72
C LEU A 233 -2.76 -13.46 -13.57
N ALA A 234 -2.40 -13.86 -14.79
CA ALA A 234 -1.66 -12.98 -15.70
C ALA A 234 -2.51 -11.78 -16.13
N GLU A 235 -3.81 -11.98 -16.35
CA GLU A 235 -4.74 -10.89 -16.65
C GLU A 235 -4.96 -9.98 -15.44
N VAL A 236 -5.11 -10.55 -14.24
CA VAL A 236 -5.18 -9.78 -13.00
C VAL A 236 -3.93 -8.92 -12.82
N ALA A 237 -2.74 -9.50 -13.02
CA ALA A 237 -1.47 -8.77 -12.95
C ALA A 237 -1.41 -7.62 -13.97
N LYS A 238 -1.91 -7.86 -15.20
CA LYS A 238 -1.98 -6.82 -16.24
C LYS A 238 -2.90 -5.67 -15.84
N LEU A 239 -4.08 -5.97 -15.29
CA LEU A 239 -5.01 -4.95 -14.77
C LEU A 239 -4.35 -4.13 -13.65
N MET A 240 -3.72 -4.78 -12.68
CA MET A 240 -3.04 -4.10 -11.57
C MET A 240 -1.91 -3.19 -12.06
N VAL A 241 -1.05 -3.67 -12.96
CA VAL A 241 0.08 -2.88 -13.50
C VAL A 241 -0.41 -1.69 -14.31
N ASN A 242 -1.44 -1.87 -15.17
CA ASN A 242 -1.92 -0.81 -16.06
C ASN A 242 -2.65 0.31 -15.32
N ASN A 243 -3.28 0.00 -14.17
CA ASN A 243 -4.08 0.95 -13.40
C ASN A 243 -3.40 1.41 -12.09
N ASP A 244 -2.16 0.94 -11.82
CA ASP A 244 -1.44 1.20 -10.56
C ASP A 244 -2.25 0.77 -9.33
N PHE A 245 -2.89 -0.41 -9.40
CA PHE A 245 -3.65 -0.99 -8.31
C PHE A 245 -2.84 -2.03 -7.54
N GLY A 246 -2.77 -1.90 -6.22
CA GLY A 246 -2.20 -2.91 -5.33
C GLY A 246 -3.23 -3.94 -4.83
N GLN A 247 -4.52 -3.71 -5.14
CA GLN A 247 -5.62 -4.57 -4.69
C GLN A 247 -6.88 -4.32 -5.51
N MET A 248 -7.73 -5.35 -5.63
CA MET A 248 -8.99 -5.28 -6.36
C MET A 248 -10.05 -6.16 -5.68
N PRO A 249 -11.34 -5.76 -5.65
CA PRO A 249 -12.43 -6.64 -5.26
C PRO A 249 -12.58 -7.78 -6.27
N VAL A 250 -12.95 -8.96 -5.76
CA VAL A 250 -13.20 -10.14 -6.59
C VAL A 250 -14.67 -10.55 -6.43
N HIS A 251 -15.35 -10.74 -7.56
CA HIS A 251 -16.74 -11.19 -7.57
C HIS A 251 -16.87 -12.63 -8.07
N GLY A 252 -17.89 -13.30 -7.57
CA GLY A 252 -18.24 -14.65 -7.91
C GLY A 252 -19.19 -14.76 -9.11
N THR A 253 -19.76 -15.96 -9.32
CA THR A 253 -20.63 -16.28 -10.47
C THR A 253 -22.00 -15.62 -10.42
N LYS A 254 -22.43 -15.15 -9.24
CA LYS A 254 -23.71 -14.44 -9.03
C LYS A 254 -23.49 -12.93 -8.84
N ASP A 255 -22.33 -12.46 -9.24
CA ASP A 255 -21.88 -11.06 -9.05
C ASP A 255 -21.71 -10.64 -7.59
N GLU A 256 -21.71 -11.59 -6.66
CA GLU A 256 -21.46 -11.37 -5.24
C GLU A 256 -19.98 -11.07 -4.97
N LEU A 257 -19.70 -10.17 -4.04
CA LEU A 257 -18.33 -9.98 -3.54
C LEU A 257 -17.89 -11.24 -2.79
N ILE A 258 -16.80 -11.87 -3.22
CA ILE A 258 -16.23 -13.04 -2.56
C ILE A 258 -14.92 -12.77 -1.82
N GLY A 259 -14.31 -11.61 -2.02
CA GLY A 259 -13.12 -11.17 -1.30
C GLY A 259 -12.31 -10.12 -2.03
N MET A 260 -11.07 -9.95 -1.57
CA MET A 260 -10.08 -9.05 -2.17
C MET A 260 -8.87 -9.84 -2.66
N ILE A 261 -8.31 -9.42 -3.79
CA ILE A 261 -7.02 -9.92 -4.29
C ILE A 261 -5.99 -8.79 -4.20
N TYR A 262 -4.82 -9.11 -3.66
CA TYR A 262 -3.71 -8.17 -3.49
C TYR A 262 -2.56 -8.51 -4.44
N ASP A 263 -1.72 -7.53 -4.74
CA ASP A 263 -0.51 -7.71 -5.53
C ASP A 263 0.38 -8.85 -5.01
N VAL A 264 0.55 -8.93 -3.68
CA VAL A 264 1.29 -10.01 -3.01
C VAL A 264 0.64 -11.39 -3.14
N ASP A 265 -0.67 -11.46 -3.39
CA ASP A 265 -1.36 -12.73 -3.64
C ASP A 265 -1.16 -13.17 -5.10
N VAL A 266 -1.22 -12.24 -6.06
CA VAL A 266 -1.01 -12.53 -7.48
C VAL A 266 0.41 -13.04 -7.76
N ILE A 267 1.42 -12.47 -7.13
CA ILE A 267 2.82 -12.90 -7.34
C ILE A 267 3.14 -14.28 -6.75
N ARG A 268 2.23 -14.90 -5.96
CA ARG A 268 2.40 -16.28 -5.46
C ARG A 268 2.59 -17.30 -6.59
N VAL A 269 2.07 -17.02 -7.79
CA VAL A 269 2.29 -17.86 -8.97
C VAL A 269 3.78 -18.10 -9.27
N LEU A 270 4.64 -17.14 -8.89
CA LEU A 270 6.10 -17.23 -9.05
C LEU A 270 6.80 -17.86 -7.84
N ALA A 271 6.15 -17.93 -6.70
CA ALA A 271 6.75 -18.45 -5.47
C ALA A 271 7.02 -19.98 -5.54
N GLY A 272 6.39 -20.68 -6.49
CA GLY A 272 6.41 -22.14 -6.56
C GLY A 272 5.56 -22.79 -5.45
N ASN A 273 5.33 -24.07 -5.55
CA ASN A 273 4.72 -24.81 -4.45
C ASN A 273 5.67 -24.81 -3.24
N PRO A 274 5.18 -24.57 -2.01
CA PRO A 274 6.01 -24.63 -0.82
C PRO A 274 6.60 -26.03 -0.55
N ASP A 275 6.14 -27.07 -1.29
CA ASP A 275 6.52 -28.47 -1.14
C ASP A 275 7.47 -28.97 -2.27
N GLU A 276 7.92 -28.11 -3.18
CA GLU A 276 9.01 -28.34 -4.13
C GLU A 276 10.29 -27.59 -3.70
#